data_562daec1a8ffe1e448565169b1e7dc52
#
_entry.id   562daec1a8ffe1e448565169b1e7dc52
#
_cell.length_a   1.000
_cell.length_b   1.000
_cell.length_c   1.000
_cell.angle_alpha   90.00
_cell.angle_beta   90.00
_cell.angle_gamma   90.00
#
_symmetry.space_group_name_H-M   'P 1'
#
loop_
_entity.id
_entity.type
_entity.pdbx_description
1 polymer ?
#
loop_
_entity_poly.entity_id
_entity_poly.type
_entity_poly.pdbx_seq_one_letter_code
_entity_poly.pdbx_strand_id
1 'polypeptide(L)'
;MKIIELLKQKQSDINGNKAITIAFLGDSVTQGCFECYLTSPDSLETVFDYKSAYPTRVKEMLNFLYPSVQINVINAGISGDFAASGLNRLEKDVLAYSPDLVVVSYGLNDSCQGGGVENYGKALGEIFKRISATGAESIFLTQNYMCQKTSPHLRDDLFIRLSKQFADIQNGGVLEEYFTEAKKQCQKHGVRICDVRSAWGKLSDGGVNVAELLANKLNHPVREIHYYTAIKLIETIFDIS
;
A
#
# COMPACT_ATOMS: atom_id res chain seq x y z
N MET A 1 -11.06 -8.19 14.21
CA MET A 1 -10.12 -7.08 14.50
C MET A 1 -10.78 -6.12 15.50
N LYS A 2 -9.98 -5.50 16.38
CA LYS A 2 -10.46 -4.48 17.35
C LYS A 2 -11.18 -3.32 16.68
N ILE A 3 -10.73 -2.92 15.47
CA ILE A 3 -11.35 -1.83 14.71
C ILE A 3 -12.87 -2.09 14.48
N ILE A 4 -13.29 -3.34 14.31
CA ILE A 4 -14.72 -3.67 14.12
C ILE A 4 -15.52 -3.35 15.39
N GLU A 5 -14.98 -3.67 16.55
CA GLU A 5 -15.63 -3.36 17.83
C GLU A 5 -15.70 -1.84 18.06
N LEU A 6 -14.66 -1.11 17.69
CA LEU A 6 -14.67 0.36 17.74
C LEU A 6 -15.72 0.97 16.79
N LEU A 7 -15.87 0.44 15.57
CA LEU A 7 -16.92 0.84 14.63
C LEU A 7 -18.31 0.61 15.20
N LYS A 8 -18.57 -0.58 15.80
CA LYS A 8 -19.84 -0.89 16.46
C LYS A 8 -20.12 0.03 17.66
N GLN A 9 -19.12 0.28 18.50
CA GLN A 9 -19.25 1.17 19.65
C GLN A 9 -19.56 2.61 19.21
N LYS A 10 -18.83 3.12 18.20
CA LYS A 10 -19.10 4.44 17.66
C LYS A 10 -20.49 4.54 17.03
N GLN A 11 -20.95 3.50 16.34
CA GLN A 11 -22.30 3.44 15.76
C GLN A 11 -23.40 3.43 16.83
N SER A 12 -23.16 2.75 17.97
CA SER A 12 -24.13 2.67 19.06
C SER A 12 -24.24 3.96 19.86
N ASP A 13 -23.16 4.72 19.95
CA ASP A 13 -23.10 6.03 20.63
C ASP A 13 -22.15 6.98 19.88
N ILE A 14 -22.73 7.70 18.90
CA ILE A 14 -21.97 8.63 18.04
C ILE A 14 -21.49 9.88 18.76
N ASN A 15 -22.04 10.23 19.89
CA ASN A 15 -21.65 11.42 20.66
C ASN A 15 -20.62 11.08 21.73
N GLY A 16 -20.77 9.94 22.43
CA GLY A 16 -19.91 9.55 23.54
C GLY A 16 -18.57 8.93 23.10
N ASN A 17 -18.49 8.33 21.90
CA ASN A 17 -17.27 7.71 21.40
C ASN A 17 -16.52 8.63 20.42
N LYS A 18 -15.17 8.56 20.43
CA LYS A 18 -14.32 9.30 19.48
C LYS A 18 -14.55 8.83 18.05
N ALA A 19 -14.22 9.67 17.07
CA ALA A 19 -14.16 9.28 15.66
C ALA A 19 -13.12 8.16 15.45
N ILE A 20 -13.37 7.29 14.47
CA ILE A 20 -12.42 6.25 14.07
C ILE A 20 -11.36 6.86 13.16
N THR A 21 -10.09 6.60 13.44
CA THR A 21 -8.98 7.09 12.63
C THR A 21 -8.18 5.93 12.06
N ILE A 22 -8.06 5.90 10.72
CA ILE A 22 -7.28 4.90 9.98
C ILE A 22 -6.16 5.63 9.25
N ALA A 23 -4.92 5.21 9.49
CA ALA A 23 -3.75 5.76 8.81
C ALA A 23 -3.19 4.75 7.78
N PHE A 24 -2.65 5.28 6.70
CA PHE A 24 -2.02 4.52 5.62
C PHE A 24 -0.59 5.01 5.45
N LEU A 25 0.38 4.17 5.81
CA LEU A 25 1.81 4.44 5.69
C LEU A 25 2.35 3.65 4.50
N GLY A 26 2.94 4.34 3.52
CA GLY A 26 3.45 3.68 2.31
C GLY A 26 4.10 4.65 1.34
N ASP A 27 4.25 4.19 0.11
CA ASP A 27 4.94 4.88 -0.98
C ASP A 27 3.98 5.58 -1.96
N SER A 28 4.40 5.72 -3.23
CA SER A 28 3.63 6.34 -4.32
C SER A 28 2.26 5.68 -4.54
N VAL A 29 2.16 4.36 -4.41
CA VAL A 29 0.89 3.64 -4.59
C VAL A 29 -0.09 4.04 -3.49
N THR A 30 0.37 4.15 -2.24
CA THR A 30 -0.44 4.65 -1.12
C THR A 30 -0.81 6.11 -1.30
N GLN A 31 0.14 6.94 -1.75
CA GLN A 31 -0.09 8.36 -1.99
C GLN A 31 -1.19 8.62 -3.02
N GLY A 32 -1.30 7.76 -4.04
CA GLY A 32 -2.23 7.92 -5.17
C GLY A 32 -1.55 8.50 -6.39
N CYS A 33 -0.38 7.96 -6.73
CA CYS A 33 0.35 8.22 -7.97
C CYS A 33 -0.12 7.27 -9.06
N PHE A 34 -0.32 7.78 -10.27
CA PHE A 34 -0.84 7.04 -11.40
C PHE A 34 0.08 7.13 -12.63
N GLU A 35 -0.26 7.94 -13.61
CA GLU A 35 0.52 8.15 -14.81
C GLU A 35 1.83 8.89 -14.47
N CYS A 36 2.85 8.70 -15.31
CA CYS A 36 4.09 9.47 -15.24
C CYS A 36 4.32 10.19 -16.56
N TYR A 37 4.96 11.35 -16.48
CA TYR A 37 5.36 12.16 -17.64
C TYR A 37 6.76 12.72 -17.43
N LEU A 38 7.48 12.98 -18.52
CA LEU A 38 8.81 13.57 -18.46
C LEU A 38 8.72 15.08 -18.23
N THR A 39 9.55 15.59 -17.32
CA THR A 39 9.81 17.02 -17.14
C THR A 39 11.12 17.45 -17.79
N SER A 40 12.02 16.47 -18.03
CA SER A 40 13.24 16.57 -18.81
C SER A 40 13.64 15.18 -19.30
N PRO A 41 14.67 15.02 -20.18
CA PRO A 41 15.10 13.70 -20.66
C PRO A 41 15.41 12.68 -19.56
N ASP A 42 15.85 13.13 -18.38
CA ASP A 42 16.25 12.28 -17.26
C ASP A 42 15.43 12.52 -15.98
N SER A 43 14.32 13.28 -16.09
CA SER A 43 13.47 13.58 -14.94
C SER A 43 12.01 13.29 -15.27
N LEU A 44 11.31 12.71 -14.33
CA LEU A 44 9.88 12.42 -14.45
C LEU A 44 9.09 12.98 -13.26
N GLU A 45 7.83 13.27 -13.51
CA GLU A 45 6.82 13.59 -12.51
C GLU A 45 5.65 12.62 -12.64
N THR A 46 4.82 12.58 -11.61
CA THR A 46 3.66 11.68 -11.57
C THR A 46 2.36 12.48 -11.43
N VAL A 47 1.28 11.92 -11.96
CA VAL A 47 -0.07 12.44 -11.76
C VAL A 47 -0.58 11.94 -10.40
N PHE A 48 -0.91 12.90 -9.53
CA PHE A 48 -1.52 12.61 -8.21
C PHE A 48 -3.04 12.68 -8.31
N ASP A 49 -3.71 11.61 -7.87
CA ASP A 49 -5.17 11.54 -7.76
C ASP A 49 -5.57 10.90 -6.44
N TYR A 50 -5.58 11.72 -5.38
CA TYR A 50 -5.92 11.26 -4.03
C TYR A 50 -7.34 10.70 -3.92
N LYS A 51 -8.27 11.15 -4.77
CA LYS A 51 -9.65 10.67 -4.75
C LYS A 51 -9.76 9.22 -5.21
N SER A 52 -8.93 8.84 -6.19
CA SER A 52 -8.92 7.48 -6.72
C SER A 52 -7.96 6.54 -5.97
N ALA A 53 -7.15 7.06 -5.04
CA ALA A 53 -6.24 6.27 -4.22
C ALA A 53 -7.01 5.31 -3.29
N TYR A 54 -6.47 4.10 -3.07
CA TYR A 54 -7.13 3.08 -2.25
C TYR A 54 -7.45 3.52 -0.81
N PRO A 55 -6.68 4.41 -0.12
CA PRO A 55 -7.06 4.90 1.20
C PRO A 55 -8.40 5.66 1.18
N THR A 56 -8.62 6.49 0.15
CA THR A 56 -9.90 7.19 -0.03
C THR A 56 -11.03 6.22 -0.33
N ARG A 57 -10.79 5.20 -1.17
CA ARG A 57 -11.80 4.17 -1.48
C ARG A 57 -12.20 3.35 -0.27
N VAL A 58 -11.25 3.02 0.64
CA VAL A 58 -11.55 2.38 1.92
C VAL A 58 -12.46 3.27 2.77
N LYS A 59 -12.18 4.57 2.86
CA LYS A 59 -13.05 5.52 3.57
C LYS A 59 -14.47 5.54 3.00
N GLU A 60 -14.60 5.63 1.67
CA GLU A 60 -15.89 5.64 0.99
C GLU A 60 -16.71 4.38 1.29
N MET A 61 -16.07 3.20 1.24
CA MET A 61 -16.73 1.93 1.56
C MET A 61 -17.14 1.84 3.02
N LEU A 62 -16.28 2.24 3.94
CA LEU A 62 -16.62 2.25 5.37
C LEU A 62 -17.74 3.25 5.68
N ASN A 63 -17.75 4.43 5.05
CA ASN A 63 -18.84 5.38 5.19
C ASN A 63 -20.16 4.85 4.62
N PHE A 64 -20.13 4.02 3.57
CA PHE A 64 -21.30 3.34 3.06
C PHE A 64 -21.81 2.28 4.03
N LEU A 65 -20.90 1.48 4.63
CA LEU A 65 -21.26 0.43 5.60
C LEU A 65 -21.71 1.01 6.96
N TYR A 66 -21.15 2.15 7.36
CA TYR A 66 -21.39 2.82 8.64
C TYR A 66 -21.71 4.30 8.42
N PRO A 67 -22.89 4.65 7.85
CA PRO A 67 -23.17 6.01 7.40
C PRO A 67 -23.23 7.05 8.54
N SER A 68 -23.47 6.62 9.78
CA SER A 68 -23.49 7.51 10.95
C SER A 68 -22.14 7.60 11.69
N VAL A 69 -21.16 6.81 11.31
CA VAL A 69 -19.86 6.76 11.99
C VAL A 69 -18.90 7.75 11.35
N GLN A 70 -18.33 8.63 12.15
CA GLN A 70 -17.28 9.53 11.69
C GLN A 70 -15.96 8.78 11.54
N ILE A 71 -15.45 8.72 10.29
CA ILE A 71 -14.19 8.03 9.94
C ILE A 71 -13.21 9.04 9.36
N ASN A 72 -12.06 9.15 10.00
CA ASN A 72 -10.91 9.93 9.54
C ASN A 72 -9.94 8.99 8.81
N VAL A 73 -9.39 9.47 7.70
CA VAL A 73 -8.32 8.79 6.98
C VAL A 73 -7.11 9.71 6.86
N ILE A 74 -5.97 9.20 7.32
CA ILE A 74 -4.66 9.83 7.18
C ILE A 74 -3.92 9.09 6.07
N ASN A 75 -3.71 9.73 4.91
CA ASN A 75 -2.88 9.19 3.86
C ASN A 75 -1.45 9.72 4.03
N ALA A 76 -0.57 8.91 4.59
CA ALA A 76 0.84 9.17 4.79
C ALA A 76 1.71 8.46 3.73
N GLY A 77 1.20 8.28 2.50
CA GLY A 77 1.97 7.82 1.36
C GLY A 77 2.88 8.92 0.81
N ILE A 78 4.12 8.57 0.43
CA ILE A 78 5.08 9.49 -0.21
C ILE A 78 5.72 8.77 -1.40
N SER A 79 5.71 9.41 -2.57
CA SER A 79 6.33 8.87 -3.78
C SER A 79 7.82 8.60 -3.59
N GLY A 80 8.29 7.42 -4.02
CA GLY A 80 9.68 7.01 -3.87
C GLY A 80 10.08 6.52 -2.47
N ASP A 81 9.16 6.53 -1.50
CA ASP A 81 9.44 6.16 -0.11
C ASP A 81 9.65 4.64 0.06
N PHE A 82 10.36 4.26 1.11
CA PHE A 82 10.70 2.89 1.47
C PHE A 82 10.61 2.68 2.98
N ALA A 83 10.60 1.44 3.44
CA ALA A 83 10.29 1.09 4.82
C ALA A 83 11.15 1.81 5.87
N ALA A 84 12.45 1.95 5.65
CA ALA A 84 13.34 2.65 6.59
C ALA A 84 13.04 4.16 6.68
N SER A 85 12.70 4.80 5.57
CA SER A 85 12.25 6.20 5.55
C SER A 85 10.88 6.34 6.22
N GLY A 86 9.95 5.40 5.92
CA GLY A 86 8.65 5.33 6.59
C GLY A 86 8.77 5.22 8.12
N LEU A 87 9.74 4.42 8.60
CA LEU A 87 10.04 4.32 10.04
C LEU A 87 10.47 5.66 10.65
N ASN A 88 11.31 6.42 9.95
CA ASN A 88 11.81 7.70 10.43
C ASN A 88 10.72 8.76 10.58
N ARG A 89 9.66 8.69 9.75
CA ARG A 89 8.55 9.65 9.77
C ARG A 89 7.28 9.12 10.47
N LEU A 90 7.28 7.86 10.93
CA LEU A 90 6.13 7.16 11.52
C LEU A 90 5.47 7.98 12.63
N GLU A 91 6.26 8.51 13.56
CA GLU A 91 5.75 9.29 14.70
C GLU A 91 4.99 10.52 14.23
N LYS A 92 5.64 11.33 13.39
CA LYS A 92 5.11 12.62 12.93
C LYS A 92 3.90 12.45 11.99
N ASP A 93 3.98 11.52 11.04
CA ASP A 93 3.02 11.44 9.93
C ASP A 93 1.86 10.47 10.20
N VAL A 94 1.99 9.61 11.25
CA VAL A 94 1.01 8.57 11.57
C VAL A 94 0.61 8.60 13.04
N LEU A 95 1.54 8.33 13.96
CA LEU A 95 1.20 8.10 15.37
C LEU A 95 0.73 9.36 16.09
N ALA A 96 1.19 10.55 15.68
CA ALA A 96 0.70 11.83 16.19
C ALA A 96 -0.82 12.03 16.04
N TYR A 97 -1.45 11.32 15.11
CA TYR A 97 -2.90 11.36 14.91
C TYR A 97 -3.69 10.31 15.70
N SER A 98 -3.02 9.54 16.56
CA SER A 98 -3.62 8.51 17.42
C SER A 98 -4.55 7.55 16.63
N PRO A 99 -4.07 6.90 15.57
CA PRO A 99 -4.87 6.02 14.75
C PRO A 99 -5.35 4.79 15.53
N ASP A 100 -6.51 4.24 15.14
CA ASP A 100 -7.05 2.98 15.65
C ASP A 100 -6.55 1.78 14.81
N LEU A 101 -6.26 2.03 13.52
CA LEU A 101 -5.71 1.07 12.58
C LEU A 101 -4.65 1.75 11.70
N VAL A 102 -3.55 1.07 11.46
CA VAL A 102 -2.52 1.50 10.50
C VAL A 102 -2.35 0.43 9.43
N VAL A 103 -2.57 0.80 8.17
CA VAL A 103 -2.23 -0.02 7.01
C VAL A 103 -0.83 0.36 6.54
N VAL A 104 0.09 -0.61 6.52
CA VAL A 104 1.49 -0.44 6.12
C VAL A 104 1.71 -1.14 4.77
N SER A 105 2.29 -0.43 3.79
CA SER A 105 2.50 -0.95 2.44
C SER A 105 3.84 -0.48 1.87
N TYR A 106 4.85 -1.35 1.89
CA TYR A 106 6.20 -1.14 1.38
C TYR A 106 6.75 -2.40 0.72
N GLY A 107 7.77 -2.25 -0.12
CA GLY A 107 8.47 -3.35 -0.78
C GLY A 107 8.93 -3.02 -2.20
N LEU A 108 8.11 -2.30 -2.99
CA LEU A 108 8.44 -1.95 -4.38
C LEU A 108 9.75 -1.15 -4.45
N ASN A 109 9.82 -0.02 -3.77
CA ASN A 109 11.02 0.84 -3.78
C ASN A 109 12.18 0.22 -2.99
N ASP A 110 11.87 -0.52 -1.91
CA ASP A 110 12.89 -1.24 -1.14
C ASP A 110 13.67 -2.22 -2.03
N SER A 111 12.97 -2.95 -2.91
CA SER A 111 13.58 -3.90 -3.85
C SER A 111 14.40 -3.23 -4.96
N CYS A 112 14.12 -1.96 -5.27
CA CYS A 112 14.82 -1.19 -6.31
C CYS A 112 16.05 -0.44 -5.78
N GLN A 113 16.02 -0.01 -4.52
CA GLN A 113 17.01 0.93 -3.95
C GLN A 113 18.23 0.24 -3.29
N GLY A 114 18.24 -1.09 -3.22
CA GLY A 114 19.40 -1.85 -2.79
C GLY A 114 19.74 -1.80 -1.30
N GLY A 115 18.81 -1.38 -0.43
CA GLY A 115 19.02 -1.37 1.03
C GLY A 115 19.09 -2.75 1.69
N GLY A 116 18.73 -3.79 0.94
CA GLY A 116 18.76 -5.19 1.34
C GLY A 116 17.58 -5.64 2.17
N VAL A 117 17.18 -6.90 1.97
CA VAL A 117 16.02 -7.56 2.60
C VAL A 117 16.10 -7.51 4.14
N GLU A 118 17.30 -7.64 4.71
CA GLU A 118 17.47 -7.61 6.18
C GLU A 118 17.11 -6.24 6.77
N ASN A 119 17.57 -5.15 6.14
CA ASN A 119 17.26 -3.79 6.61
C ASN A 119 15.77 -3.46 6.44
N TYR A 120 15.17 -3.89 5.33
CA TYR A 120 13.72 -3.79 5.12
C TYR A 120 12.95 -4.52 6.23
N GLY A 121 13.31 -5.77 6.53
CA GLY A 121 12.68 -6.55 7.60
C GLY A 121 12.81 -5.91 8.97
N LYS A 122 14.01 -5.38 9.32
CA LYS A 122 14.23 -4.63 10.56
C LYS A 122 13.34 -3.39 10.66
N ALA A 123 13.24 -2.63 9.57
CA ALA A 123 12.40 -1.43 9.53
C ALA A 123 10.91 -1.76 9.72
N LEU A 124 10.40 -2.77 9.01
CA LEU A 124 9.01 -3.22 9.18
C LEU A 124 8.73 -3.72 10.60
N GLY A 125 9.63 -4.53 11.16
CA GLY A 125 9.48 -5.03 12.54
C GLY A 125 9.40 -3.90 13.56
N GLU A 126 10.23 -2.86 13.42
CA GLU A 126 10.19 -1.70 14.32
C GLU A 126 8.94 -0.83 14.08
N ILE A 127 8.47 -0.69 12.83
CA ILE A 127 7.19 -0.02 12.52
C ILE A 127 6.05 -0.74 13.25
N PHE A 128 5.91 -2.04 13.09
CA PHE A 128 4.83 -2.83 13.71
C PHE A 128 4.88 -2.76 15.24
N LYS A 129 6.09 -2.86 15.83
CA LYS A 129 6.30 -2.74 17.26
C LYS A 129 5.85 -1.37 17.80
N ARG A 130 6.21 -0.27 17.13
CA ARG A 130 5.83 1.08 17.55
C ARG A 130 4.33 1.32 17.42
N ILE A 131 3.70 0.86 16.32
CA ILE A 131 2.25 0.94 16.17
C ILE A 131 1.55 0.17 17.29
N SER A 132 1.96 -1.07 17.55
CA SER A 132 1.37 -1.90 18.62
C SER A 132 1.52 -1.27 20.00
N ALA A 133 2.61 -0.57 20.27
CA ALA A 133 2.84 0.11 21.55
C ALA A 133 1.83 1.25 21.82
N THR A 134 1.18 1.82 20.82
CA THR A 134 0.10 2.79 20.97
C THR A 134 -1.27 2.17 21.21
N GLY A 135 -1.39 0.84 21.08
CA GLY A 135 -2.66 0.11 21.13
C GLY A 135 -3.44 0.08 19.81
N ALA A 136 -2.87 0.67 18.73
CA ALA A 136 -3.42 0.56 17.38
C ALA A 136 -3.18 -0.85 16.80
N GLU A 137 -4.07 -1.29 15.92
CA GLU A 137 -3.88 -2.49 15.11
C GLU A 137 -3.09 -2.17 13.83
N SER A 138 -2.45 -3.19 13.25
CA SER A 138 -1.77 -3.08 11.96
C SER A 138 -2.32 -4.09 10.95
N ILE A 139 -2.38 -3.67 9.68
CA ILE A 139 -2.49 -4.54 8.52
C ILE A 139 -1.27 -4.27 7.64
N PHE A 140 -0.60 -5.31 7.18
CA PHE A 140 0.37 -5.21 6.10
C PHE A 140 -0.32 -5.50 4.77
N LEU A 141 -0.30 -4.52 3.87
CA LEU A 141 -0.83 -4.64 2.51
C LEU A 141 0.34 -5.00 1.57
N THR A 142 0.31 -6.22 1.00
CA THR A 142 1.28 -6.57 -0.05
C THR A 142 0.99 -5.72 -1.29
N GLN A 143 2.06 -5.26 -1.96
CA GLN A 143 1.90 -4.39 -3.12
C GLN A 143 1.65 -5.21 -4.40
N ASN A 144 1.21 -4.50 -5.43
CA ASN A 144 0.99 -5.01 -6.77
C ASN A 144 2.28 -5.56 -7.45
N TYR A 145 2.13 -6.13 -8.63
CA TYR A 145 3.25 -6.45 -9.51
C TYR A 145 3.81 -5.18 -10.16
N MET A 146 5.09 -5.17 -10.44
CA MET A 146 5.70 -4.32 -11.45
C MET A 146 5.44 -4.91 -12.85
N CYS A 147 5.75 -4.15 -13.90
CA CYS A 147 5.70 -4.69 -15.27
C CYS A 147 6.64 -5.90 -15.41
N GLN A 148 6.19 -6.92 -16.15
CA GLN A 148 6.97 -8.14 -16.43
C GLN A 148 7.71 -8.05 -17.77
N LYS A 149 7.40 -7.05 -18.57
CA LYS A 149 8.03 -6.75 -19.87
C LYS A 149 7.80 -5.28 -20.22
N THR A 150 8.64 -4.76 -21.11
CA THR A 150 8.45 -3.41 -21.65
C THR A 150 7.17 -3.34 -22.47
N SER A 151 6.30 -2.41 -22.12
CA SER A 151 5.08 -2.17 -22.88
C SER A 151 5.39 -1.55 -24.23
N PRO A 152 4.73 -1.98 -25.32
CA PRO A 152 4.88 -1.37 -26.64
C PRO A 152 4.33 0.06 -26.72
N HIS A 153 3.64 0.53 -25.70
CA HIS A 153 3.12 1.90 -25.60
C HIS A 153 4.14 2.90 -25.05
N LEU A 154 5.22 2.42 -24.42
CA LEU A 154 6.31 3.30 -23.97
C LEU A 154 7.11 3.80 -25.17
N ARG A 155 7.41 5.11 -25.20
CA ARG A 155 8.15 5.77 -26.27
C ARG A 155 9.44 6.42 -25.81
N ASP A 156 9.47 6.87 -24.55
CA ASP A 156 10.58 7.58 -23.98
C ASP A 156 11.67 6.65 -23.47
N ASP A 157 12.91 6.94 -23.76
CA ASP A 157 14.07 6.12 -23.40
C ASP A 157 14.19 5.89 -21.88
N LEU A 158 13.85 6.90 -21.08
CA LEU A 158 13.83 6.78 -19.63
C LEU A 158 12.82 5.72 -19.17
N PHE A 159 11.58 5.76 -19.65
CA PHE A 159 10.55 4.79 -19.28
C PHE A 159 10.85 3.38 -19.81
N ILE A 160 11.44 3.27 -21.01
CA ILE A 160 11.88 1.98 -21.57
C ILE A 160 13.00 1.39 -20.69
N ARG A 161 13.98 2.19 -20.24
CA ARG A 161 15.04 1.77 -19.36
C ARG A 161 14.51 1.31 -17.99
N LEU A 162 13.62 2.11 -17.37
CA LEU A 162 12.98 1.78 -16.11
C LEU A 162 12.14 0.51 -16.22
N SER A 163 11.40 0.32 -17.32
CA SER A 163 10.58 -0.88 -17.51
C SER A 163 11.40 -2.15 -17.58
N LYS A 164 12.59 -2.13 -18.19
CA LYS A 164 13.51 -3.26 -18.20
C LYS A 164 14.01 -3.59 -16.80
N GLN A 165 14.46 -2.58 -16.04
CA GLN A 165 14.90 -2.75 -14.67
C GLN A 165 13.80 -3.35 -13.78
N PHE A 166 12.58 -2.83 -13.86
CA PHE A 166 11.46 -3.33 -13.08
C PHE A 166 11.03 -4.75 -13.49
N ALA A 167 11.09 -5.06 -14.81
CA ALA A 167 10.82 -6.41 -15.28
C ALA A 167 11.88 -7.41 -14.77
N ASP A 168 13.15 -7.03 -14.74
CA ASP A 168 14.22 -7.87 -14.20
C ASP A 168 14.01 -8.15 -12.71
N ILE A 169 13.65 -7.13 -11.90
CA ILE A 169 13.33 -7.29 -10.47
C ILE A 169 12.10 -8.18 -10.27
N GLN A 170 11.03 -7.92 -11.05
CA GLN A 170 9.77 -8.67 -10.95
C GLN A 170 9.95 -10.14 -11.33
N ASN A 171 10.62 -10.43 -12.46
CA ASN A 171 10.80 -11.78 -12.98
C ASN A 171 11.95 -12.53 -12.31
N GLY A 172 12.93 -11.83 -11.79
CA GLY A 172 14.09 -12.40 -11.09
C GLY A 172 13.79 -12.87 -9.66
N GLY A 173 12.58 -12.66 -9.16
CA GLY A 173 12.17 -13.09 -7.82
C GLY A 173 12.65 -12.20 -6.68
N VAL A 174 13.39 -11.13 -6.95
CA VAL A 174 13.92 -10.22 -5.92
C VAL A 174 12.79 -9.68 -5.05
N LEU A 175 11.70 -9.22 -5.66
CA LEU A 175 10.56 -8.67 -4.95
C LEU A 175 9.87 -9.72 -4.03
N GLU A 176 9.89 -11.00 -4.42
CA GLU A 176 9.34 -12.08 -3.59
C GLU A 176 10.14 -12.32 -2.31
N GLU A 177 11.46 -12.07 -2.33
CA GLU A 177 12.30 -12.15 -1.12
C GLU A 177 11.87 -11.09 -0.10
N TYR A 178 11.59 -9.85 -0.55
CA TYR A 178 11.11 -8.77 0.29
C TYR A 178 9.74 -9.10 0.89
N PHE A 179 8.78 -9.60 0.10
CA PHE A 179 7.47 -9.97 0.64
C PHE A 179 7.51 -11.22 1.53
N THR A 180 8.43 -12.14 1.27
CA THR A 180 8.68 -13.27 2.18
C THR A 180 9.17 -12.77 3.54
N GLU A 181 10.09 -11.82 3.55
CA GLU A 181 10.58 -11.21 4.79
C GLU A 181 9.47 -10.41 5.49
N ALA A 182 8.67 -9.63 4.74
CA ALA A 182 7.52 -8.92 5.30
C ALA A 182 6.54 -9.88 6.00
N LYS A 183 6.22 -11.02 5.37
CA LYS A 183 5.34 -12.04 5.96
C LYS A 183 5.92 -12.63 7.26
N LYS A 184 7.23 -12.84 7.35
CA LYS A 184 7.90 -13.24 8.61
C LYS A 184 7.76 -12.18 9.69
N GLN A 185 7.96 -10.90 9.35
CA GLN A 185 7.78 -9.82 10.32
C GLN A 185 6.31 -9.70 10.77
N CYS A 186 5.35 -9.86 9.85
CA CYS A 186 3.94 -9.91 10.19
C CYS A 186 3.62 -11.04 11.18
N GLN A 187 4.11 -12.25 10.90
CA GLN A 187 3.93 -13.40 11.80
C GLN A 187 4.53 -13.13 13.18
N LYS A 188 5.75 -12.58 13.25
CA LYS A 188 6.45 -12.27 14.49
C LYS A 188 5.72 -11.25 15.36
N HIS A 189 5.05 -10.27 14.74
CA HIS A 189 4.38 -9.18 15.44
C HIS A 189 2.85 -9.31 15.49
N GLY A 190 2.28 -10.43 15.02
CA GLY A 190 0.84 -10.66 15.02
C GLY A 190 0.07 -9.73 14.08
N VAL A 191 0.70 -9.28 13.00
CA VAL A 191 0.12 -8.36 12.02
C VAL A 191 -0.66 -9.13 10.96
N ARG A 192 -1.90 -8.72 10.70
CA ARG A 192 -2.73 -9.31 9.65
C ARG A 192 -2.22 -8.89 8.26
N ILE A 193 -2.28 -9.80 7.30
CA ILE A 193 -1.83 -9.56 5.92
C ILE A 193 -3.03 -9.43 5.00
N CYS A 194 -3.08 -8.34 4.23
CA CYS A 194 -3.93 -8.20 3.06
C CYS A 194 -3.10 -8.54 1.82
N ASP A 195 -3.24 -9.77 1.30
CA ASP A 195 -2.39 -10.29 0.23
C ASP A 195 -2.99 -9.97 -1.17
N VAL A 196 -2.82 -8.75 -1.61
CA VAL A 196 -3.19 -8.31 -2.97
C VAL A 196 -2.25 -8.91 -4.03
N ARG A 197 -0.96 -9.11 -3.68
CA ARG A 197 0.04 -9.63 -4.60
C ARG A 197 -0.32 -11.02 -5.14
N SER A 198 -0.83 -11.91 -4.29
CA SER A 198 -1.28 -13.24 -4.72
C SER A 198 -2.39 -13.14 -5.78
N ALA A 199 -3.26 -12.14 -5.70
CA ALA A 199 -4.29 -11.93 -6.73
C ALA A 199 -3.69 -11.50 -8.07
N TRP A 200 -2.65 -10.64 -8.07
CA TRP A 200 -1.92 -10.27 -9.29
C TRP A 200 -1.25 -11.49 -9.94
N GLY A 201 -0.65 -12.40 -9.15
CA GLY A 201 -0.12 -13.66 -9.65
C GLY A 201 -1.19 -14.49 -10.36
N LYS A 202 -2.34 -14.70 -9.72
CA LYS A 202 -3.47 -15.45 -10.32
C LYS A 202 -4.02 -14.81 -11.60
N LEU A 203 -4.07 -13.47 -11.67
CA LEU A 203 -4.44 -12.76 -12.90
C LEU A 203 -3.41 -13.02 -14.02
N SER A 204 -2.12 -12.93 -13.71
CA SER A 204 -1.04 -13.23 -14.64
C SER A 204 -1.11 -14.68 -15.15
N ASP A 205 -1.27 -15.64 -14.24
CA ASP A 205 -1.41 -17.08 -14.57
C ASP A 205 -2.64 -17.36 -15.42
N GLY A 206 -3.71 -16.57 -15.22
CA GLY A 206 -4.93 -16.59 -16.04
C GLY A 206 -4.78 -15.91 -17.41
N GLY A 207 -3.58 -15.42 -17.77
CA GLY A 207 -3.29 -14.81 -19.06
C GLY A 207 -3.56 -13.31 -19.16
N VAL A 208 -3.86 -12.65 -18.03
CA VAL A 208 -4.04 -11.18 -18.01
C VAL A 208 -2.70 -10.50 -18.24
N ASN A 209 -2.65 -9.56 -19.19
CA ASN A 209 -1.47 -8.71 -19.34
C ASN A 209 -1.41 -7.69 -18.20
N VAL A 210 -0.69 -8.02 -17.13
CA VAL A 210 -0.61 -7.18 -15.94
C VAL A 210 -0.03 -5.79 -16.20
N ALA A 211 0.73 -5.57 -17.28
CA ALA A 211 1.22 -4.26 -17.65
C ALA A 211 0.08 -3.30 -18.04
N GLU A 212 -1.06 -3.82 -18.52
CA GLU A 212 -2.24 -3.00 -18.81
C GLU A 212 -2.99 -2.56 -17.56
N LEU A 213 -2.76 -3.23 -16.44
CA LEU A 213 -3.28 -2.85 -15.12
C LEU A 213 -2.42 -1.79 -14.43
N LEU A 214 -1.34 -1.32 -15.09
CA LEU A 214 -0.44 -0.29 -14.59
C LEU A 214 -0.65 1.02 -15.38
N ALA A 215 -1.02 2.09 -14.69
CA ALA A 215 -1.31 3.39 -15.30
C ALA A 215 -0.08 3.97 -16.01
N ASN A 216 1.10 3.87 -15.38
CA ASN A 216 2.37 4.31 -15.97
C ASN A 216 3.08 3.21 -16.79
N LYS A 217 2.48 2.01 -16.95
CA LYS A 217 3.07 0.83 -17.58
C LYS A 217 4.37 0.33 -16.91
N LEU A 218 4.63 0.76 -15.68
CA LEU A 218 5.82 0.43 -14.89
C LEU A 218 5.46 -0.28 -13.57
N ASN A 219 4.84 0.45 -12.62
CA ASN A 219 4.60 -0.02 -11.25
C ASN A 219 3.39 0.62 -10.54
N HIS A 220 2.77 1.66 -11.08
CA HIS A 220 1.60 2.28 -10.47
C HIS A 220 0.30 1.66 -11.03
N PRO A 221 -0.56 1.05 -10.19
CA PRO A 221 -1.82 0.47 -10.65
C PRO A 221 -2.77 1.52 -11.23
N VAL A 222 -3.65 1.10 -12.15
CA VAL A 222 -4.76 1.93 -12.62
C VAL A 222 -5.79 2.16 -11.50
N ARG A 223 -6.65 3.15 -11.65
CA ARG A 223 -7.64 3.57 -10.65
C ARG A 223 -8.60 2.45 -10.25
N GLU A 224 -8.97 1.59 -11.19
CA GLU A 224 -9.84 0.43 -10.97
C GLU A 224 -9.17 -0.59 -10.04
N ILE A 225 -7.87 -0.76 -10.13
CA ILE A 225 -7.11 -1.65 -9.23
C ILE A 225 -6.97 -1.07 -7.83
N HIS A 226 -6.91 0.25 -7.67
CA HIS A 226 -7.00 0.87 -6.35
C HIS A 226 -8.35 0.59 -5.68
N TYR A 227 -9.45 0.57 -6.46
CA TYR A 227 -10.76 0.18 -5.95
C TYR A 227 -10.78 -1.30 -5.53
N TYR A 228 -10.21 -2.19 -6.35
CA TYR A 228 -10.05 -3.60 -6.00
C TYR A 228 -9.20 -3.79 -4.71
N THR A 229 -8.09 -3.05 -4.56
CA THR A 229 -7.26 -3.06 -3.36
C THR A 229 -8.05 -2.64 -2.12
N ALA A 230 -8.91 -1.65 -2.25
CA ALA A 230 -9.80 -1.22 -1.16
C ALA A 230 -10.80 -2.32 -0.78
N ILE A 231 -11.40 -3.03 -1.75
CA ILE A 231 -12.26 -4.19 -1.48
C ILE A 231 -11.50 -5.25 -0.68
N LYS A 232 -10.28 -5.60 -1.11
CA LYS A 232 -9.45 -6.60 -0.42
C LYS A 232 -9.10 -6.18 1.02
N LEU A 233 -8.89 -4.88 1.26
CA LEU A 233 -8.69 -4.36 2.61
C LEU A 233 -9.96 -4.47 3.46
N ILE A 234 -11.13 -4.15 2.91
CA ILE A 234 -12.41 -4.33 3.61
C ILE A 234 -12.63 -5.81 3.94
N GLU A 235 -12.41 -6.73 2.99
CA GLU A 235 -12.48 -8.17 3.25
C GLU A 235 -11.53 -8.58 4.40
N THR A 236 -10.31 -8.07 4.39
CA THR A 236 -9.31 -8.35 5.44
C THR A 236 -9.74 -7.79 6.81
N ILE A 237 -10.29 -6.56 6.85
CA ILE A 237 -10.78 -5.95 8.09
C ILE A 237 -11.92 -6.77 8.69
N PHE A 238 -12.86 -7.21 7.86
CA PHE A 238 -14.07 -7.91 8.31
C PHE A 238 -13.93 -9.45 8.37
N ASP A 239 -12.80 -10.00 7.92
CA ASP A 239 -12.54 -11.46 7.89
C ASP A 239 -13.56 -12.23 7.03
N ILE A 240 -13.88 -11.69 5.85
CA ILE A 240 -14.89 -12.22 4.92
C ILE A 240 -14.28 -12.73 3.60
N SER A 241 -12.98 -13.00 3.58
CA SER A 241 -12.22 -13.51 2.40
C SER A 241 -12.23 -15.03 2.34
#